data_89b19d0942a2defab6cffb8b51e2a4f9
#
_entry.id   89b19d0942a2defab6cffb8b51e2a4f9
#
_cell.length_a   1.000
_cell.length_b   1.000
_cell.length_c   1.000
_cell.angle_alpha   90.00
_cell.angle_beta   90.00
_cell.angle_gamma   90.00
#
_symmetry.space_group_name_H-M   'P 1'
#
loop_
_entity.id
_entity.type
_entity.pdbx_description
1 polymer ?
#
loop_
_entity_poly.entity_id
_entity_poly.type
_entity_poly.pdbx_seq_one_letter_code
_entity_poly.pdbx_strand_id
1 'polypeptide(L)'
;MSRGFLRKSSVNTFIGIVWILFAVGTSAQNAVSKFRADSIRQSLSRIQKPQDKIPLLKELIGLYWQLPEEVPALKEIIDIAMPLDSIGIVYDAMAGLSRYYYNVENRDSLLYWVGQLDSLASKRHESPRGLFLSGSLVCQDYLWSGNYELAMDKAMQYLDLARESKNDYGLLRAYRDLGMVYQRIKKDSDAVEIFGKGLHLLKGEKANP
;
A
#
# COMPACT_ATOMS: atom_id res chain seq x y z
N MET A 1 -2.27 -40.53 42.67
CA MET A 1 -2.97 -39.44 41.96
C MET A 1 -2.30 -38.09 42.23
N SER A 2 -1.17 -37.72 41.61
CA SER A 2 -0.60 -36.37 41.78
C SER A 2 0.37 -35.90 40.68
N ARG A 3 0.29 -36.42 39.45
CA ARG A 3 1.16 -35.99 38.36
C ARG A 3 0.53 -35.01 37.32
N GLY A 4 -0.77 -34.71 37.45
CA GLY A 4 -1.49 -33.85 36.48
C GLY A 4 -1.54 -32.36 36.83
N PHE A 5 -1.31 -31.99 38.10
CA PHE A 5 -1.53 -30.62 38.58
C PHE A 5 -0.32 -29.69 38.32
N LEU A 6 0.90 -30.24 38.35
CA LEU A 6 2.13 -29.44 38.16
C LEU A 6 2.39 -29.05 36.70
N ARG A 7 1.81 -29.78 35.73
CA ARG A 7 2.03 -29.51 34.29
C ARG A 7 1.18 -28.35 33.73
N LYS A 8 -0.01 -28.12 34.33
CA LYS A 8 -0.88 -26.98 33.92
C LYS A 8 -0.38 -25.63 34.44
N SER A 9 0.22 -25.60 35.61
CA SER A 9 0.76 -24.38 36.22
C SER A 9 1.95 -23.82 35.41
N SER A 10 2.87 -24.68 34.96
CA SER A 10 4.05 -24.25 34.21
C SER A 10 3.72 -23.71 32.81
N VAL A 11 2.73 -24.28 32.13
CA VAL A 11 2.30 -23.82 30.79
C VAL A 11 1.64 -22.44 30.90
N ASN A 12 0.76 -22.23 31.88
CA ASN A 12 0.11 -20.93 32.08
C ASN A 12 1.13 -19.83 32.48
N THR A 13 2.14 -20.18 33.28
CA THR A 13 3.23 -19.26 33.65
C THR A 13 4.08 -18.91 32.42
N PHE A 14 4.40 -19.90 31.56
CA PHE A 14 5.16 -19.67 30.34
C PHE A 14 4.39 -18.78 29.33
N ILE A 15 3.09 -19.05 29.12
CA ILE A 15 2.23 -18.22 28.28
C ILE A 15 2.18 -16.79 28.84
N GLY A 16 2.02 -16.62 30.16
CA GLY A 16 2.03 -15.29 30.78
C GLY A 16 3.33 -14.52 30.55
N ILE A 17 4.49 -15.19 30.70
CA ILE A 17 5.80 -14.57 30.43
C ILE A 17 5.94 -14.16 28.94
N VAL A 18 5.52 -15.00 28.01
CA VAL A 18 5.53 -14.69 26.57
C VAL A 18 4.67 -13.47 26.25
N TRP A 19 3.46 -13.37 26.83
CA TRP A 19 2.60 -12.20 26.68
C TRP A 19 3.20 -10.92 27.27
N ILE A 20 3.84 -11.01 28.44
CA ILE A 20 4.52 -9.87 29.06
C ILE A 20 5.70 -9.42 28.21
N LEU A 21 6.53 -10.34 27.71
CA LEU A 21 7.65 -10.01 26.84
C LEU A 21 7.19 -9.39 25.52
N PHE A 22 6.09 -9.90 24.95
CA PHE A 22 5.48 -9.33 23.74
C PHE A 22 4.94 -7.92 24.00
N ALA A 23 4.21 -7.71 25.09
CA ALA A 23 3.67 -6.40 25.46
C ALA A 23 4.77 -5.37 25.77
N VAL A 24 5.85 -5.76 26.44
CA VAL A 24 7.02 -4.89 26.70
C VAL A 24 7.74 -4.56 25.39
N GLY A 25 7.92 -5.56 24.50
CA GLY A 25 8.51 -5.35 23.17
C GLY A 25 7.73 -4.35 22.33
N THR A 26 6.41 -4.48 22.26
CA THR A 26 5.55 -3.56 21.51
C THR A 26 5.52 -2.15 22.11
N SER A 27 5.50 -2.02 23.44
CA SER A 27 5.53 -0.71 24.10
C SER A 27 6.86 0.02 23.90
N ALA A 28 7.98 -0.69 23.96
CA ALA A 28 9.30 -0.14 23.69
C ALA A 28 9.43 0.28 22.21
N GLN A 29 8.95 -0.53 21.28
CA GLN A 29 8.95 -0.20 19.84
C GLN A 29 8.09 1.03 19.55
N ASN A 30 6.91 1.15 20.17
CA ASN A 30 6.05 2.33 20.04
C ASN A 30 6.72 3.58 20.62
N ALA A 31 7.41 3.49 21.74
CA ALA A 31 8.16 4.59 22.34
C ALA A 31 9.31 5.08 21.42
N VAL A 32 10.06 4.15 20.82
CA VAL A 32 11.12 4.47 19.86
C VAL A 32 10.55 5.13 18.61
N SER A 33 9.45 4.61 18.05
CA SER A 33 8.80 5.19 16.89
C SER A 33 8.28 6.60 17.16
N LYS A 34 7.69 6.83 18.35
CA LYS A 34 7.23 8.16 18.77
C LYS A 34 8.39 9.14 18.92
N PHE A 35 9.47 8.75 19.59
CA PHE A 35 10.67 9.59 19.74
C PHE A 35 11.27 9.95 18.38
N ARG A 36 11.34 8.99 17.44
CA ARG A 36 11.82 9.23 16.09
C ARG A 36 10.92 10.20 15.33
N ALA A 37 9.60 10.03 15.42
CA ALA A 37 8.63 10.91 14.80
C ALA A 37 8.72 12.35 15.34
N ASP A 38 8.91 12.54 16.64
CA ASP A 38 9.08 13.87 17.25
C ASP A 38 10.39 14.52 16.79
N SER A 39 11.48 13.76 16.67
CA SER A 39 12.75 14.24 16.10
C SER A 39 12.59 14.67 14.64
N ILE A 40 11.86 13.92 13.82
CA ILE A 40 11.57 14.28 12.43
C ILE A 40 10.74 15.58 12.37
N ARG A 41 9.69 15.71 13.18
CA ARG A 41 8.87 16.94 13.23
C ARG A 41 9.71 18.16 13.60
N GLN A 42 10.61 18.03 14.57
CA GLN A 42 11.55 19.09 14.92
C GLN A 42 12.48 19.44 13.76
N SER A 43 12.95 18.46 13.01
CA SER A 43 13.78 18.66 11.82
C SER A 43 13.00 19.36 10.70
N LEU A 44 11.76 18.93 10.44
CA LEU A 44 10.86 19.54 9.45
C LEU A 44 10.61 21.03 9.71
N SER A 45 10.51 21.45 10.99
CA SER A 45 10.30 22.86 11.35
C SER A 45 11.48 23.78 11.04
N ARG A 46 12.68 23.21 10.82
CA ARG A 46 13.91 23.94 10.53
C ARG A 46 14.22 24.04 9.03
N ILE A 47 13.54 23.25 8.22
CA ILE A 47 13.78 23.20 6.77
C ILE A 47 13.13 24.41 6.09
N GLN A 48 13.95 25.21 5.40
CA GLN A 48 13.51 26.42 4.70
C GLN A 48 12.91 26.11 3.32
N LYS A 49 13.49 25.17 2.58
CA LYS A 49 13.04 24.81 1.24
C LYS A 49 12.01 23.68 1.32
N PRO A 50 10.76 23.91 0.87
CA PRO A 50 9.70 22.91 0.98
C PRO A 50 10.05 21.53 0.40
N GLN A 51 10.72 21.48 -0.74
CA GLN A 51 11.11 20.21 -1.38
C GLN A 51 12.04 19.36 -0.51
N ASP A 52 12.87 19.97 0.32
CA ASP A 52 13.82 19.26 1.19
C ASP A 52 13.10 18.54 2.35
N LYS A 53 11.82 18.84 2.58
CA LYS A 53 10.97 18.15 3.55
C LYS A 53 10.52 16.78 3.10
N ILE A 54 10.41 16.54 1.78
CA ILE A 54 9.80 15.32 1.22
C ILE A 54 10.44 14.03 1.75
N PRO A 55 11.78 13.88 1.85
CA PRO A 55 12.39 12.68 2.40
C PRO A 55 11.97 12.39 3.86
N LEU A 56 11.93 13.43 4.70
CA LEU A 56 11.52 13.29 6.10
C LEU A 56 10.03 13.01 6.26
N LEU A 57 9.18 13.60 5.41
CA LEU A 57 7.75 13.29 5.37
C LEU A 57 7.51 11.83 4.97
N LYS A 58 8.27 11.30 4.00
CA LYS A 58 8.22 9.88 3.63
C LYS A 58 8.65 8.97 4.78
N GLU A 59 9.69 9.34 5.53
CA GLU A 59 10.09 8.61 6.72
C GLU A 59 8.99 8.63 7.79
N LEU A 60 8.38 9.78 8.01
CA LEU A 60 7.28 9.95 8.96
C LEU A 60 6.06 9.09 8.59
N ILE A 61 5.70 9.02 7.30
CA ILE A 61 4.66 8.14 6.78
C ILE A 61 4.99 6.67 7.08
N GLY A 62 6.23 6.25 6.92
CA GLY A 62 6.66 4.90 7.25
C GLY A 62 6.50 4.55 8.73
N LEU A 63 6.72 5.53 9.64
CA LEU A 63 6.50 5.35 11.08
C LEU A 63 5.02 5.32 11.47
N TYR A 64 4.18 6.03 10.72
CA TYR A 64 2.73 6.14 10.94
C TYR A 64 1.90 5.27 10.00
N TRP A 65 2.49 4.21 9.46
CA TRP A 65 1.80 3.29 8.57
C TRP A 65 0.45 2.85 9.14
N GLN A 66 -0.63 3.14 8.40
CA GLN A 66 -2.02 2.88 8.77
C GLN A 66 -2.54 3.67 9.99
N LEU A 67 -1.81 4.67 10.47
CA LEU A 67 -2.27 5.56 11.54
C LEU A 67 -2.82 6.87 10.96
N PRO A 68 -3.75 7.55 11.65
CA PRO A 68 -4.32 8.82 11.16
C PRO A 68 -3.27 9.91 10.86
N GLU A 69 -2.13 9.87 11.53
CA GLU A 69 -1.01 10.78 11.38
C GLU A 69 -0.29 10.67 10.03
N GLU A 70 -0.53 9.58 9.28
CA GLU A 70 -0.05 9.40 7.90
C GLU A 70 -0.70 10.42 6.95
N VAL A 71 -1.96 10.76 7.17
CA VAL A 71 -2.77 11.60 6.27
C VAL A 71 -2.23 13.02 6.11
N PRO A 72 -1.92 13.77 7.18
CA PRO A 72 -1.35 15.12 7.05
C PRO A 72 -0.02 15.12 6.29
N ALA A 73 0.86 14.14 6.54
CA ALA A 73 2.15 14.05 5.87
C ALA A 73 2.01 13.77 4.36
N LEU A 74 1.07 12.90 3.96
CA LEU A 74 0.76 12.64 2.56
C LEU A 74 0.20 13.88 1.85
N LYS A 75 -0.68 14.64 2.51
CA LYS A 75 -1.23 15.89 1.96
C LYS A 75 -0.13 16.95 1.82
N GLU A 76 0.75 17.12 2.81
CA GLU A 76 1.88 18.05 2.72
C GLU A 76 2.82 17.70 1.56
N ILE A 77 3.05 16.41 1.29
CA ILE A 77 3.82 15.99 0.11
C ILE A 77 3.15 16.43 -1.19
N ILE A 78 1.82 16.29 -1.30
CA ILE A 78 1.08 16.73 -2.50
C ILE A 78 1.22 18.25 -2.68
N ASP A 79 1.02 19.02 -1.60
CA ASP A 79 1.10 20.49 -1.63
C ASP A 79 2.50 20.99 -2.02
N ILE A 80 3.55 20.28 -1.63
CA ILE A 80 4.94 20.60 -1.99
C ILE A 80 5.26 20.15 -3.43
N ALA A 81 4.87 18.94 -3.81
CA ALA A 81 5.31 18.31 -5.05
C ALA A 81 4.52 18.80 -6.28
N MET A 82 3.25 19.20 -6.10
CA MET A 82 2.39 19.64 -7.18
C MET A 82 2.91 20.93 -7.88
N PRO A 83 3.26 22.02 -7.17
CA PRO A 83 3.84 23.21 -7.78
C PRO A 83 5.20 22.98 -8.44
N LEU A 84 5.92 21.94 -8.01
CA LEU A 84 7.23 21.57 -8.56
C LEU A 84 7.15 20.63 -9.76
N ASP A 85 5.95 20.35 -10.24
CA ASP A 85 5.66 19.39 -11.31
C ASP A 85 6.26 17.98 -11.06
N SER A 86 6.46 17.64 -9.79
CA SER A 86 7.00 16.34 -9.37
C SER A 86 5.89 15.28 -9.35
N ILE A 87 5.27 15.06 -10.51
CA ILE A 87 4.01 14.31 -10.68
C ILE A 87 4.10 12.87 -10.14
N GLY A 88 5.22 12.19 -10.33
CA GLY A 88 5.40 10.84 -9.77
C GLY A 88 5.27 10.78 -8.25
N ILE A 89 5.77 11.81 -7.55
CA ILE A 89 5.65 11.95 -6.08
C ILE A 89 4.20 12.22 -5.69
N VAL A 90 3.50 13.05 -6.47
CA VAL A 90 2.07 13.35 -6.25
C VAL A 90 1.23 12.08 -6.41
N TYR A 91 1.48 11.28 -7.46
CA TYR A 91 0.77 10.00 -7.66
C TYR A 91 0.99 9.05 -6.49
N ASP A 92 2.22 8.91 -6.01
CA ASP A 92 2.53 8.03 -4.86
C ASP A 92 1.82 8.50 -3.58
N ALA A 93 1.76 9.81 -3.34
CA ALA A 93 1.08 10.37 -2.17
C ALA A 93 -0.46 10.23 -2.26
N MET A 94 -1.06 10.48 -3.42
CA MET A 94 -2.51 10.27 -3.64
C MET A 94 -2.88 8.79 -3.51
N ALA A 95 -2.05 7.88 -4.05
CA ALA A 95 -2.24 6.45 -3.88
C ALA A 95 -2.06 6.02 -2.40
N GLY A 96 -1.16 6.68 -1.66
CA GLY A 96 -1.00 6.51 -0.22
C GLY A 96 -2.26 6.87 0.55
N LEU A 97 -2.87 8.04 0.27
CA LEU A 97 -4.15 8.46 0.86
C LEU A 97 -5.28 7.48 0.53
N SER A 98 -5.37 7.05 -0.73
CA SER A 98 -6.39 6.08 -1.15
C SER A 98 -6.23 4.76 -0.39
N ARG A 99 -5.00 4.26 -0.25
CA ARG A 99 -4.72 3.04 0.52
C ARG A 99 -5.04 3.20 2.00
N TYR A 100 -4.71 4.34 2.60
CA TYR A 100 -5.08 4.63 3.99
C TYR A 100 -6.59 4.53 4.17
N TYR A 101 -7.37 5.24 3.34
CA TYR A 101 -8.82 5.23 3.43
C TYR A 101 -9.45 3.87 3.08
N TYR A 102 -8.83 3.08 2.21
CA TYR A 102 -9.19 1.68 2.00
C TYR A 102 -9.06 0.86 3.29
N ASN A 103 -7.94 0.99 4.00
CA ASN A 103 -7.66 0.23 5.22
C ASN A 103 -8.55 0.61 6.41
N VAL A 104 -8.98 1.87 6.50
CA VAL A 104 -9.93 2.34 7.55
C VAL A 104 -11.39 2.27 7.11
N GLU A 105 -11.67 1.58 6.01
CA GLU A 105 -13.02 1.33 5.48
C GLU A 105 -13.82 2.61 5.15
N ASN A 106 -13.13 3.72 4.89
CA ASN A 106 -13.75 4.98 4.47
C ASN A 106 -13.81 5.05 2.95
N ARG A 107 -14.85 4.43 2.36
CA ARG A 107 -14.99 4.29 0.91
C ARG A 107 -15.16 5.62 0.19
N ASP A 108 -15.87 6.58 0.76
CA ASP A 108 -16.09 7.89 0.13
C ASP A 108 -14.75 8.63 -0.06
N SER A 109 -13.92 8.66 0.97
CA SER A 109 -12.60 9.25 0.90
C SER A 109 -11.64 8.47 -0.03
N LEU A 110 -11.73 7.13 -0.04
CA LEU A 110 -11.01 6.30 -1.01
C LEU A 110 -11.35 6.71 -2.43
N LEU A 111 -12.63 6.71 -2.79
CA LEU A 111 -13.09 7.03 -4.16
C LEU A 111 -12.77 8.48 -4.55
N TYR A 112 -12.84 9.42 -3.60
CA TYR A 112 -12.41 10.80 -3.82
C TYR A 112 -10.94 10.86 -4.27
N TRP A 113 -10.02 10.26 -3.52
CA TRP A 113 -8.59 10.31 -3.83
C TRP A 113 -8.21 9.51 -5.08
N VAL A 114 -8.87 8.37 -5.30
CA VAL A 114 -8.71 7.61 -6.55
C VAL A 114 -9.17 8.43 -7.74
N GLY A 115 -10.30 9.14 -7.64
CA GLY A 115 -10.81 10.04 -8.69
C GLY A 115 -9.87 11.21 -8.99
N GLN A 116 -9.27 11.82 -7.94
CA GLN A 116 -8.26 12.87 -8.11
C GLN A 116 -7.02 12.33 -8.83
N LEU A 117 -6.53 11.16 -8.42
CA LEU A 117 -5.39 10.49 -9.04
C LEU A 117 -5.66 10.16 -10.51
N ASP A 118 -6.81 9.57 -10.81
CA ASP A 118 -7.21 9.20 -12.17
C ASP A 118 -7.35 10.43 -13.08
N SER A 119 -8.02 11.47 -12.59
CA SER A 119 -8.18 12.75 -13.32
C SER A 119 -6.84 13.42 -13.62
N LEU A 120 -5.92 13.43 -12.66
CA LEU A 120 -4.59 14.01 -12.87
C LEU A 120 -3.80 13.16 -13.87
N ALA A 121 -3.83 11.83 -13.76
CA ALA A 121 -3.12 10.92 -14.64
C ALA A 121 -3.63 10.96 -16.08
N SER A 122 -4.96 11.08 -16.26
CA SER A 122 -5.58 11.19 -17.58
C SER A 122 -5.24 12.48 -18.33
N LYS A 123 -4.91 13.55 -17.60
CA LYS A 123 -4.45 14.83 -18.18
C LYS A 123 -2.97 14.85 -18.51
N ARG A 124 -2.20 13.93 -17.98
CA ARG A 124 -0.74 13.85 -18.10
C ARG A 124 -0.36 12.62 -18.93
N HIS A 125 -0.32 12.76 -20.24
CA HIS A 125 -0.04 11.67 -21.20
C HIS A 125 1.40 11.13 -21.12
N GLU A 126 2.29 11.78 -20.39
CA GLU A 126 3.72 11.47 -20.36
C GLU A 126 4.06 10.19 -19.56
N SER A 127 3.21 9.79 -18.61
CA SER A 127 3.45 8.60 -17.80
C SER A 127 2.14 7.90 -17.43
N PRO A 128 1.95 6.65 -17.84
CA PRO A 128 0.77 5.86 -17.48
C PRO A 128 0.79 5.40 -16.00
N ARG A 129 1.82 5.72 -15.22
CA ARG A 129 1.97 5.28 -13.83
C ARG A 129 0.75 5.62 -12.96
N GLY A 130 0.21 6.81 -13.10
CA GLY A 130 -0.98 7.25 -12.36
C GLY A 130 -2.20 6.39 -12.69
N LEU A 131 -2.39 6.05 -13.97
CA LEU A 131 -3.50 5.18 -14.42
C LEU A 131 -3.36 3.75 -13.89
N PHE A 132 -2.14 3.22 -13.79
CA PHE A 132 -1.93 1.92 -13.16
C PHE A 132 -2.22 1.94 -11.66
N LEU A 133 -1.90 3.04 -10.97
CA LEU A 133 -2.20 3.21 -9.55
C LEU A 133 -3.71 3.33 -9.31
N SER A 134 -4.39 4.20 -10.05
CA SER A 134 -5.85 4.39 -9.92
C SER A 134 -6.61 3.11 -10.30
N GLY A 135 -6.24 2.48 -11.42
CA GLY A 135 -6.84 1.23 -11.89
C GLY A 135 -6.74 0.11 -10.87
N SER A 136 -5.55 -0.06 -10.27
CA SER A 136 -5.32 -1.06 -9.23
C SER A 136 -6.14 -0.79 -7.97
N LEU A 137 -6.28 0.46 -7.53
CA LEU A 137 -7.08 0.83 -6.36
C LEU A 137 -8.58 0.61 -6.59
N VAL A 138 -9.09 0.92 -7.79
CA VAL A 138 -10.47 0.62 -8.19
C VAL A 138 -10.72 -0.88 -8.24
N CYS A 139 -9.78 -1.66 -8.79
CA CYS A 139 -9.88 -3.11 -8.80
C CYS A 139 -9.98 -3.69 -7.38
N GLN A 140 -9.18 -3.16 -6.44
CA GLN A 140 -9.22 -3.59 -5.04
C GLN A 140 -10.54 -3.21 -4.36
N ASP A 141 -11.12 -2.03 -4.63
CA ASP A 141 -12.45 -1.64 -4.13
C ASP A 141 -13.53 -2.60 -4.65
N TYR A 142 -13.49 -2.97 -5.92
CA TYR A 142 -14.41 -3.97 -6.48
C TYR A 142 -14.22 -5.36 -5.86
N LEU A 143 -12.99 -5.79 -5.63
CA LEU A 143 -12.71 -7.05 -4.95
C LEU A 143 -13.25 -7.07 -3.53
N TRP A 144 -13.12 -5.98 -2.80
CA TRP A 144 -13.62 -5.87 -1.43
C TRP A 144 -15.15 -5.86 -1.38
N SER A 145 -15.79 -5.15 -2.31
CA SER A 145 -17.25 -5.11 -2.42
C SER A 145 -17.88 -6.37 -3.06
N GLY A 146 -17.07 -7.37 -3.43
CA GLY A 146 -17.55 -8.62 -4.04
C GLY A 146 -17.93 -8.51 -5.52
N ASN A 147 -17.64 -7.38 -6.17
CA ASN A 147 -17.92 -7.13 -7.58
C ASN A 147 -16.80 -7.70 -8.47
N TYR A 148 -16.66 -9.03 -8.47
CA TYR A 148 -15.51 -9.71 -9.11
C TYR A 148 -15.44 -9.54 -10.64
N GLU A 149 -16.57 -9.40 -11.33
CA GLU A 149 -16.60 -9.11 -12.76
C GLU A 149 -16.02 -7.73 -13.06
N LEU A 150 -16.45 -6.68 -12.32
CA LEU A 150 -15.91 -5.34 -12.47
C LEU A 150 -14.44 -5.27 -12.09
N ALA A 151 -14.00 -6.03 -11.09
CA ALA A 151 -12.60 -6.14 -10.72
C ALA A 151 -11.78 -6.78 -11.85
N MET A 152 -12.28 -7.83 -12.48
CA MET A 152 -11.66 -8.50 -13.63
C MET A 152 -11.53 -7.54 -14.81
N ASP A 153 -12.62 -6.89 -15.20
CA ASP A 153 -12.64 -5.94 -16.31
C ASP A 153 -11.65 -4.80 -16.09
N LYS A 154 -11.65 -4.24 -14.88
CA LYS A 154 -10.71 -3.16 -14.54
C LYS A 154 -9.26 -3.62 -14.60
N ALA A 155 -8.95 -4.79 -14.07
CA ALA A 155 -7.59 -5.35 -14.11
C ALA A 155 -7.13 -5.65 -15.55
N MET A 156 -8.01 -6.14 -16.40
CA MET A 156 -7.73 -6.37 -17.83
C MET A 156 -7.45 -5.06 -18.58
N GLN A 157 -8.28 -4.01 -18.35
CA GLN A 157 -8.09 -2.71 -18.99
C GLN A 157 -6.68 -2.15 -18.78
N TYR A 158 -6.19 -2.13 -17.53
CA TYR A 158 -4.87 -1.58 -17.30
C TYR A 158 -3.73 -2.59 -17.56
N LEU A 159 -4.02 -3.90 -17.64
CA LEU A 159 -3.08 -4.88 -18.18
C LEU A 159 -2.79 -4.59 -19.67
N ASP A 160 -3.82 -4.32 -20.46
CA ASP A 160 -3.65 -4.02 -21.87
C ASP A 160 -2.89 -2.71 -22.05
N LEU A 161 -3.22 -1.67 -21.29
CA LEU A 161 -2.45 -0.42 -21.27
C LEU A 161 -0.97 -0.66 -20.90
N ALA A 162 -0.71 -1.55 -19.94
CA ALA A 162 0.66 -1.88 -19.53
C ALA A 162 1.43 -2.64 -20.61
N ARG A 163 0.77 -3.52 -21.36
CA ARG A 163 1.35 -4.23 -22.51
C ARG A 163 1.67 -3.26 -23.66
N GLU A 164 0.72 -2.41 -24.03
CA GLU A 164 0.89 -1.43 -25.11
C GLU A 164 2.02 -0.44 -24.80
N SER A 165 2.09 0.04 -23.57
CA SER A 165 3.15 0.95 -23.11
C SER A 165 4.46 0.26 -22.73
N LYS A 166 4.54 -1.08 -22.82
CA LYS A 166 5.69 -1.91 -22.41
C LYS A 166 6.17 -1.56 -20.99
N ASN A 167 5.24 -1.39 -20.07
CA ASN A 167 5.51 -0.90 -18.72
C ASN A 167 5.48 -2.05 -17.69
N ASP A 168 6.64 -2.50 -17.25
CA ASP A 168 6.79 -3.62 -16.30
C ASP A 168 6.10 -3.35 -14.96
N TYR A 169 6.10 -2.11 -14.48
CA TYR A 169 5.40 -1.74 -13.25
C TYR A 169 3.89 -1.93 -13.38
N GLY A 170 3.32 -1.51 -14.52
CA GLY A 170 1.90 -1.73 -14.83
C GLY A 170 1.57 -3.21 -14.97
N LEU A 171 2.40 -3.98 -15.69
CA LEU A 171 2.26 -5.42 -15.85
C LEU A 171 2.26 -6.15 -14.50
N LEU A 172 3.21 -5.83 -13.62
CA LEU A 172 3.32 -6.44 -12.31
C LEU A 172 2.06 -6.19 -11.46
N ARG A 173 1.54 -4.97 -11.48
CA ARG A 173 0.29 -4.63 -10.80
C ARG A 173 -0.90 -5.39 -11.36
N ALA A 174 -1.03 -5.45 -12.68
CA ALA A 174 -2.12 -6.13 -13.35
C ALA A 174 -2.12 -7.63 -13.03
N TYR A 175 -0.96 -8.29 -13.10
CA TYR A 175 -0.85 -9.69 -12.76
C TYR A 175 -1.19 -9.97 -11.30
N ARG A 176 -0.75 -9.10 -10.38
CA ARG A 176 -1.14 -9.22 -8.97
C ARG A 176 -2.66 -9.14 -8.79
N ASP A 177 -3.28 -8.12 -9.36
CA ASP A 177 -4.71 -7.86 -9.13
C ASP A 177 -5.57 -8.91 -9.84
N LEU A 178 -5.21 -9.36 -11.05
CA LEU A 178 -5.86 -10.50 -11.73
C LEU A 178 -5.72 -11.79 -10.93
N GLY A 179 -4.53 -12.08 -10.42
CA GLY A 179 -4.33 -13.25 -9.56
C GLY A 179 -5.22 -13.23 -8.32
N MET A 180 -5.39 -12.05 -7.70
CA MET A 180 -6.31 -11.86 -6.57
C MET A 180 -7.77 -12.06 -6.99
N VAL A 181 -8.18 -11.58 -8.17
CA VAL A 181 -9.54 -11.84 -8.70
C VAL A 181 -9.77 -13.32 -8.89
N TYR A 182 -8.87 -14.05 -9.58
CA TYR A 182 -8.97 -15.48 -9.78
C TYR A 182 -9.07 -16.27 -8.47
N GLN A 183 -8.27 -15.90 -7.48
CA GLN A 183 -8.34 -16.51 -6.14
C GLN A 183 -9.71 -16.28 -5.48
N ARG A 184 -10.31 -15.09 -5.61
CA ARG A 184 -11.63 -14.78 -5.04
C ARG A 184 -12.76 -15.58 -5.70
N ILE A 185 -12.66 -15.83 -7.01
CA ILE A 185 -13.65 -16.65 -7.74
C ILE A 185 -13.31 -18.14 -7.77
N LYS A 186 -12.36 -18.58 -6.92
CA LYS A 186 -11.96 -20.00 -6.75
C LYS A 186 -11.35 -20.66 -8.00
N LYS A 187 -10.71 -19.88 -8.86
CA LYS A 187 -9.92 -20.36 -9.99
C LYS A 187 -8.42 -20.38 -9.61
N ASP A 188 -8.08 -21.26 -8.66
CA ASP A 188 -6.75 -21.29 -8.04
C ASP A 188 -5.63 -21.61 -9.05
N SER A 189 -5.87 -22.45 -10.05
CA SER A 189 -4.90 -22.74 -11.11
C SER A 189 -4.57 -21.50 -11.93
N ASP A 190 -5.58 -20.71 -12.32
CA ASP A 190 -5.41 -19.49 -13.08
C ASP A 190 -4.69 -18.43 -12.23
N ALA A 191 -5.02 -18.36 -10.92
CA ALA A 191 -4.34 -17.47 -9.98
C ALA A 191 -2.84 -17.78 -9.89
N VAL A 192 -2.46 -19.06 -9.75
CA VAL A 192 -1.05 -19.49 -9.69
C VAL A 192 -0.32 -19.13 -10.99
N GLU A 193 -0.94 -19.38 -12.16
CA GLU A 193 -0.35 -19.04 -13.46
C GLU A 193 -0.07 -17.52 -13.56
N ILE A 194 -1.06 -16.70 -13.23
CA ILE A 194 -0.96 -15.24 -13.32
C ILE A 194 0.05 -14.67 -12.32
N PHE A 195 0.06 -15.15 -11.07
CA PHE A 195 1.11 -14.76 -10.11
C PHE A 195 2.52 -15.19 -10.57
N GLY A 196 2.62 -16.35 -11.23
CA GLY A 196 3.85 -16.83 -11.85
C GLY A 196 4.38 -15.85 -12.89
N LYS A 197 3.53 -15.33 -13.79
CA LYS A 197 3.92 -14.28 -14.77
C LYS A 197 4.50 -13.04 -14.08
N GLY A 198 3.86 -12.58 -13.00
CA GLY A 198 4.38 -11.46 -12.20
C GLY A 198 5.74 -11.77 -11.56
N LEU A 199 5.93 -12.97 -11.05
CA LEU A 199 7.18 -13.39 -10.42
C LEU A 199 8.33 -13.47 -11.43
N HIS A 200 8.08 -14.00 -12.65
CA HIS A 200 9.07 -14.02 -13.74
C HIS A 200 9.50 -12.61 -14.13
N LEU A 201 8.56 -11.68 -14.20
CA LEU A 201 8.86 -10.28 -14.48
C LEU A 201 9.77 -9.65 -13.42
N LEU A 202 9.53 -9.93 -12.13
CA LEU A 202 10.39 -9.47 -11.03
C LEU A 202 11.81 -10.01 -11.07
N LYS A 203 12.00 -11.23 -11.60
CA LYS A 203 13.32 -11.84 -11.76
C LYS A 203 14.07 -11.37 -13.01
N GLY A 204 13.47 -10.52 -13.84
CA GLY A 204 14.02 -10.10 -15.13
C GLY A 204 14.04 -11.24 -16.16
N GLU A 205 13.35 -12.34 -15.90
CA GLU A 205 13.16 -13.43 -16.84
C GLU A 205 12.07 -13.00 -17.84
N LYS A 206 12.39 -13.00 -19.14
CA LYS A 206 11.37 -12.74 -20.16
C LYS A 206 10.28 -13.79 -20.00
N ALA A 207 9.06 -13.35 -19.68
CA ALA A 207 7.91 -14.26 -19.70
C ALA A 207 7.82 -14.89 -21.07
N ASN A 208 7.92 -16.21 -21.14
CA ASN A 208 7.59 -16.91 -22.36
C ASN A 208 6.12 -16.61 -22.70
N PRO A 209 5.77 -16.29 -23.97
CA PRO A 209 4.44 -15.89 -24.37
C PRO A 209 3.37 -16.95 -24.14
#